data_f6fde1796b6146cadf7481e3a429fe4e
#
_entry.id   f6fde1796b6146cadf7481e3a429fe4e
#
_cell.length_a   1.000
_cell.length_b   1.000
_cell.length_c   1.000
_cell.angle_alpha   90.00
_cell.angle_beta   90.00
_cell.angle_gamma   90.00
#
_symmetry.space_group_name_H-M   'P 1'
#
loop_
_entity.id
_entity.type
_entity.pdbx_description
1 polymer ?
#
loop_
_entity_poly.entity_id
_entity_poly.type
_entity_poly.pdbx_seq_one_letter_code
_entity_poly.pdbx_strand_id
1 'polypeptide(L)'
;MKIAEENIDYHVDFIEVKSARYIGDYAIRVFFSDGFTRLVDFKPFLETSLHPSIRKYLDETRFKDYQILDGNLNWNDYDLIFPIEDLYKGNL
;
A
#
# COMPACT_ATOMS: atom_id res chain seq x y z
N MET A 1 -15.77 23.42 -19.56
CA MET A 1 -15.07 23.94 -18.98
C MET A 1 -14.18 23.17 -18.09
N LYS A 2 -13.50 23.65 -17.37
CA LYS A 2 -12.50 23.03 -16.60
C LYS A 2 -12.97 21.99 -15.64
N ILE A 3 -14.19 21.69 -15.68
CA ILE A 3 -14.72 20.66 -14.83
C ILE A 3 -14.04 19.34 -15.00
N ALA A 4 -13.68 19.01 -16.23
CA ALA A 4 -13.03 17.74 -16.49
C ALA A 4 -11.68 17.64 -15.79
N GLU A 5 -10.96 18.70 -15.75
CA GLU A 5 -9.68 18.70 -15.09
C GLU A 5 -9.81 18.53 -13.61
N GLU A 6 -10.79 19.20 -13.03
CA GLU A 6 -11.02 19.07 -11.61
C GLU A 6 -11.43 17.67 -11.24
N ASN A 7 -12.20 17.03 -12.09
CA ASN A 7 -12.63 15.67 -11.84
C ASN A 7 -11.46 14.71 -11.78
N ILE A 8 -10.47 14.94 -12.62
CA ILE A 8 -9.30 14.08 -12.64
C ILE A 8 -8.55 14.18 -11.32
N ASP A 9 -8.38 15.38 -10.81
CA ASP A 9 -7.68 15.59 -9.56
C ASP A 9 -8.43 14.97 -8.40
N TYR A 10 -9.73 15.18 -8.34
CA TYR A 10 -10.55 14.60 -7.29
C TYR A 10 -10.51 13.09 -7.33
N HIS A 11 -10.46 12.54 -8.54
CA HIS A 11 -10.48 11.11 -8.71
C HIS A 11 -9.29 10.47 -8.01
N VAL A 12 -8.13 11.06 -8.15
CA VAL A 12 -6.92 10.56 -7.50
C VAL A 12 -7.05 10.67 -5.99
N ASP A 13 -7.60 11.78 -5.50
CA ASP A 13 -7.69 12.03 -4.08
C ASP A 13 -8.63 11.07 -3.37
N PHE A 14 -9.55 10.46 -4.10
CA PHE A 14 -10.55 9.60 -3.48
C PHE A 14 -10.24 8.13 -3.66
N ILE A 15 -9.06 7.78 -4.13
CA ILE A 15 -8.68 6.39 -4.30
C ILE A 15 -8.32 5.81 -2.94
N GLU A 16 -8.84 4.62 -2.68
CA GLU A 16 -8.57 3.89 -1.45
C GLU A 16 -8.20 2.46 -1.77
N VAL A 17 -7.54 1.80 -0.83
CA VAL A 17 -7.30 0.37 -0.91
C VAL A 17 -8.57 -0.35 -0.51
N LYS A 18 -9.07 -1.21 -1.38
CA LYS A 18 -10.28 -1.98 -1.10
C LYS A 18 -9.94 -3.33 -0.51
N SER A 19 -8.92 -3.99 -1.03
CA SER A 19 -8.52 -5.29 -0.54
C SER A 19 -7.07 -5.54 -0.93
N ALA A 20 -6.51 -6.62 -0.41
CA ALA A 20 -5.13 -6.98 -0.70
C ALA A 20 -4.96 -8.47 -0.56
N ARG A 21 -4.04 -9.04 -1.33
CA ARG A 21 -3.74 -10.46 -1.27
C ARG A 21 -2.23 -10.65 -1.20
N TYR A 22 -1.78 -11.37 -0.20
CA TYR A 22 -0.37 -11.72 -0.10
C TYR A 22 -0.04 -12.76 -1.14
N ILE A 23 0.99 -12.49 -1.95
CA ILE A 23 1.38 -13.39 -3.03
C ILE A 23 2.55 -14.28 -2.61
N GLY A 24 3.44 -13.74 -1.79
CA GLY A 24 4.64 -14.45 -1.35
C GLY A 24 5.85 -13.56 -1.52
N ASP A 25 6.92 -13.90 -0.83
CA ASP A 25 8.20 -13.19 -0.94
C ASP A 25 8.04 -11.68 -0.76
N TYR A 26 7.17 -11.27 0.18
CA TYR A 26 6.93 -9.88 0.55
C TYR A 26 6.28 -9.07 -0.55
N ALA A 27 5.56 -9.71 -1.46
CA ALA A 27 4.79 -9.04 -2.49
C ALA A 27 3.30 -9.16 -2.17
N ILE A 28 2.58 -8.05 -2.34
CA ILE A 28 1.15 -7.98 -2.08
C ILE A 28 0.47 -7.41 -3.31
N ARG A 29 -0.58 -8.07 -3.77
CA ARG A 29 -1.43 -7.51 -4.82
C ARG A 29 -2.46 -6.62 -4.16
N VAL A 30 -2.44 -5.36 -4.50
CA VAL A 30 -3.31 -4.36 -3.90
C VAL A 30 -4.42 -4.02 -4.90
N PHE A 31 -5.66 -4.02 -4.40
CA PHE A 31 -6.84 -3.73 -5.21
C PHE A 31 -7.40 -2.39 -4.74
N PHE A 32 -7.49 -1.44 -5.67
CA PHE A 32 -7.91 -0.08 -5.36
C PHE A 32 -9.37 0.16 -5.68
N SER A 33 -9.94 1.20 -5.07
CA SER A 33 -11.36 1.49 -5.20
C SER A 33 -11.80 1.85 -6.62
N ASP A 34 -10.87 2.28 -7.46
CA ASP A 34 -11.17 2.62 -8.85
C ASP A 34 -11.08 1.42 -9.79
N GLY A 35 -10.81 0.22 -9.23
CA GLY A 35 -10.69 -0.99 -10.04
C GLY A 35 -9.28 -1.31 -10.48
N PHE A 36 -8.33 -0.41 -10.24
CA PHE A 36 -6.94 -0.67 -10.59
C PHE A 36 -6.33 -1.63 -9.58
N THR A 37 -5.43 -2.50 -10.05
CA THR A 37 -4.67 -3.38 -9.16
C THR A 37 -3.20 -3.22 -9.46
N ARG A 38 -2.38 -3.45 -8.44
CA ARG A 38 -0.94 -3.41 -8.60
C ARG A 38 -0.30 -4.44 -7.70
N LEU A 39 0.67 -5.15 -8.23
CA LEU A 39 1.51 -6.02 -7.43
C LEU A 39 2.65 -5.18 -6.88
N VAL A 40 2.70 -5.05 -5.56
CA VAL A 40 3.69 -4.20 -4.90
C VAL A 40 4.70 -5.10 -4.20
N ASP A 41 5.97 -4.89 -4.51
CA ASP A 41 7.07 -5.64 -3.90
C ASP A 41 7.65 -4.82 -2.76
N PHE A 42 7.45 -5.27 -1.53
CA PHE A 42 7.91 -4.55 -0.35
C PHE A 42 9.30 -4.97 0.11
N LYS A 43 9.84 -6.03 -0.48
CA LYS A 43 11.09 -6.59 0.02
C LYS A 43 12.26 -5.60 -0.02
N PRO A 44 12.49 -4.89 -1.14
CA PRO A 44 13.61 -3.95 -1.15
C PRO A 44 13.46 -2.86 -0.09
N PHE A 45 12.25 -2.38 0.13
CA PHE A 45 12.01 -1.35 1.14
C PHE A 45 12.37 -1.87 2.53
N LEU A 46 11.93 -3.09 2.84
CA LEU A 46 12.18 -3.66 4.17
C LEU A 46 13.65 -3.94 4.38
N GLU A 47 14.32 -4.44 3.34
CA GLU A 47 15.73 -4.84 3.45
C GLU A 47 16.66 -3.65 3.57
N THR A 48 16.31 -2.53 2.94
CA THR A 48 17.19 -1.36 2.94
C THR A 48 16.95 -0.43 4.11
N SER A 49 15.89 -0.65 4.89
CA SER A 49 15.61 0.21 6.03
C SER A 49 16.63 -0.05 7.14
N LEU A 50 17.04 1.04 7.79
CA LEU A 50 17.94 0.96 8.94
C LEU A 50 17.18 0.97 10.26
N HIS A 51 15.85 1.11 10.22
CA HIS A 51 15.05 1.22 11.43
C HIS A 51 14.57 -0.16 11.88
N PRO A 52 14.89 -0.58 13.10
CA PRO A 52 14.43 -1.88 13.59
C PRO A 52 12.92 -2.03 13.58
N SER A 53 12.20 -0.92 13.80
CA SER A 53 10.73 -0.96 13.80
C SER A 53 10.17 -1.27 12.42
N ILE A 54 10.96 -1.08 11.36
CA ILE A 54 10.56 -1.45 10.00
C ILE A 54 11.13 -2.81 9.65
N ARG A 55 12.39 -3.06 10.00
CA ARG A 55 13.05 -4.33 9.65
C ARG A 55 12.38 -5.52 10.32
N LYS A 56 11.65 -5.33 11.42
CA LYS A 56 10.97 -6.44 12.07
C LYS A 56 9.93 -7.09 11.14
N TYR A 57 9.49 -6.37 10.12
CA TYR A 57 8.53 -6.91 9.15
C TYR A 57 9.19 -7.82 8.11
N LEU A 58 10.52 -8.01 8.18
CA LEU A 58 11.14 -9.08 7.44
C LEU A 58 10.81 -10.45 8.03
N ASP A 59 10.23 -10.48 9.23
CA ASP A 59 9.57 -11.67 9.74
C ASP A 59 8.28 -11.82 8.95
N GLU A 60 8.21 -12.85 8.12
CA GLU A 60 7.09 -13.01 7.19
C GLU A 60 5.76 -13.13 7.92
N THR A 61 5.74 -13.75 9.07
CA THR A 61 4.50 -13.88 9.85
C THR A 61 3.96 -12.50 10.22
N ARG A 62 4.84 -11.60 10.62
CA ARG A 62 4.43 -10.23 10.92
C ARG A 62 4.01 -9.50 9.66
N PHE A 63 4.74 -9.71 8.56
CA PHE A 63 4.44 -9.00 7.32
C PHE A 63 3.09 -9.39 6.76
N LYS A 64 2.71 -10.65 6.90
CA LYS A 64 1.42 -11.12 6.38
C LYS A 64 0.23 -10.65 7.20
N ASP A 65 0.47 -10.10 8.38
CA ASP A 65 -0.59 -9.72 9.31
C ASP A 65 -1.02 -8.28 9.09
N TYR A 66 -1.10 -7.85 7.85
CA TYR A 66 -1.56 -6.50 7.52
C TYR A 66 -3.08 -6.43 7.61
N GLN A 67 -3.57 -5.20 7.67
CA GLN A 67 -5.00 -4.92 7.71
C GLN A 67 -5.31 -3.77 6.76
N ILE A 68 -6.57 -3.65 6.41
CA ILE A 68 -7.05 -2.51 5.65
C ILE A 68 -7.99 -1.74 6.55
N LEU A 69 -7.57 -0.55 6.95
CA LEU A 69 -8.34 0.32 7.84
C LEU A 69 -8.52 1.66 7.17
N ASP A 70 -9.76 2.12 7.08
CA ASP A 70 -10.09 3.43 6.51
C ASP A 70 -9.49 3.62 5.12
N GLY A 71 -9.49 2.55 4.32
CA GLY A 71 -8.97 2.63 2.97
C GLY A 71 -7.46 2.58 2.85
N ASN A 72 -6.76 2.28 3.93
CA ASN A 72 -5.30 2.24 3.96
C ASN A 72 -4.81 0.83 4.29
N LEU A 73 -3.76 0.42 3.57
CA LEU A 73 -3.06 -0.81 3.92
C LEU A 73 -2.08 -0.48 5.04
N ASN A 74 -2.21 -1.18 6.15
CA ASN A 74 -1.36 -0.88 7.30
C ASN A 74 -1.06 -2.12 8.11
N TRP A 75 -0.07 -1.99 8.97
CA TRP A 75 0.38 -3.06 9.85
C TRP A 75 0.33 -2.57 11.28
N ASN A 76 -0.20 -3.42 12.15
CA ASN A 76 -0.15 -3.21 13.60
C ASN A 76 -0.66 -1.84 14.01
N ASP A 77 -1.88 -1.51 13.59
CA ASP A 77 -2.56 -0.27 13.97
C ASP A 77 -1.70 0.97 13.61
N TYR A 78 -1.33 1.05 12.33
CA TYR A 78 -0.56 2.17 11.76
C TYR A 78 0.89 2.25 12.23
N ASP A 79 1.42 1.17 12.79
CA ASP A 79 2.85 1.10 13.07
C ASP A 79 3.67 1.21 11.77
N LEU A 80 3.14 0.65 10.68
CA LEU A 80 3.74 0.79 9.35
C LEU A 80 2.60 1.05 8.37
N ILE A 81 2.76 2.12 7.59
CA ILE A 81 1.75 2.51 6.61
C ILE A 81 2.46 3.17 5.43
N PHE A 82 1.87 3.08 4.26
CA PHE A 82 2.40 3.70 3.05
C PHE A 82 1.35 4.62 2.45
N PRO A 83 1.74 5.77 1.91
CA PRO A 83 0.80 6.63 1.21
C PRO A 83 0.14 5.86 0.07
N ILE A 84 -1.15 6.08 -0.12
CA ILE A 84 -1.88 5.38 -1.18
C ILE A 84 -1.24 5.66 -2.54
N GLU A 85 -0.77 6.88 -2.75
CA GLU A 85 -0.15 7.24 -4.02
C GLU A 85 1.07 6.38 -4.30
N ASP A 86 1.89 6.11 -3.27
CA ASP A 86 3.09 5.29 -3.45
C ASP A 86 2.71 3.86 -3.80
N LEU A 87 1.69 3.32 -3.15
CA LEU A 87 1.21 1.98 -3.46
C LEU A 87 0.64 1.93 -4.87
N TYR A 88 -0.11 2.95 -5.23
CA TYR A 88 -0.77 3.02 -6.53
C TYR A 88 0.26 3.03 -7.67
N LYS A 89 1.35 3.74 -7.46
CA LYS A 89 2.42 3.82 -8.45
C LYS A 89 3.44 2.70 -8.32
N GLY A 90 3.40 1.96 -7.21
CA GLY A 90 4.37 0.90 -6.96
C GLY A 90 5.75 1.46 -6.67
N ASN A 91 5.82 2.66 -6.12
CA ASN A 91 7.08 3.39 -5.96
C ASN A 91 7.42 3.53 -4.48
N LEU A 92 8.03 2.50 -3.92
CA LEU A 92 8.39 2.48 -2.49
C LEU A 92 9.84 2.85 -2.24
#